data_0c36431cdb73e3b361b2f070d9e6db16
#
_entry.id   0c36431cdb73e3b361b2f070d9e6db16
#
_cell.length_a   1.000
_cell.length_b   1.000
_cell.length_c   1.000
_cell.angle_alpha   90.00
_cell.angle_beta   90.00
_cell.angle_gamma   90.00
#
_symmetry.space_group_name_H-M   'P 1'
#
loop_
_entity.id
_entity.type
_entity.pdbx_description
1 polymer ?
#
loop_
_entity_poly.entity_id
_entity_poly.type
_entity_poly.pdbx_seq_one_letter_code
_entity_poly.pdbx_strand_id
1 'polypeptide(L)'
;PAAIDNLREVLAEESSCPYPYLHDVLKRLVSLPEFTCMNEKKKMLPSTSVHDNKGQLKVRVFSFSYKKGIPEDKSGNGGGYVFDCRATHNPGRYEPYKKLTGRDKPVIDFLEDDGEIIGFLEHVYGVVDPHVETFSSRGFTSLMVSFGCTGGQHRSVYCAEHLAHHLADKYPHVRVRLIHREQKIEEIL
;
A
#
# COMPACT_ATOMS: atom_id res chain seq x y z
N PRO A 1 -12.01 27.54 -8.20
CA PRO A 1 -11.30 28.82 -8.41
C PRO A 1 -10.11 28.96 -7.46
N ALA A 2 -10.31 28.87 -6.13
CA ALA A 2 -9.27 29.10 -5.11
C ALA A 2 -7.98 28.26 -5.26
N ALA A 3 -8.07 27.01 -5.72
CA ALA A 3 -6.90 26.12 -5.87
C ALA A 3 -6.00 26.51 -7.07
N ILE A 4 -6.59 27.11 -8.10
CA ILE A 4 -5.84 27.59 -9.29
C ILE A 4 -5.20 28.93 -8.98
N ASP A 5 -5.88 29.77 -8.22
CA ASP A 5 -5.36 31.07 -7.82
C ASP A 5 -4.17 30.89 -6.85
N ASN A 6 -4.25 29.93 -5.89
CA ASN A 6 -3.12 29.53 -5.05
C ASN A 6 -1.93 28.97 -5.86
N LEU A 7 -2.18 28.18 -6.90
CA LEU A 7 -1.12 27.68 -7.80
C LEU A 7 -0.45 28.80 -8.59
N ARG A 8 -1.20 29.84 -8.98
CA ARG A 8 -0.65 31.02 -9.65
C ARG A 8 0.19 31.88 -8.73
N GLU A 9 -0.22 32.01 -7.45
CA GLU A 9 0.57 32.72 -6.43
C GLU A 9 1.89 31.99 -6.14
N VAL A 10 1.86 30.66 -5.97
CA VAL A 10 3.07 29.83 -5.75
C VAL A 10 4.02 29.88 -6.96
N LEU A 11 3.49 30.01 -8.19
CA LEU A 11 4.29 30.12 -9.41
C LEU A 11 4.84 31.54 -9.63
N ALA A 12 4.29 32.56 -8.97
CA ALA A 12 4.76 33.95 -9.04
C ALA A 12 5.97 34.21 -8.12
N GLU A 13 6.20 33.39 -7.10
CA GLU A 13 7.37 33.47 -6.23
C GLU A 13 8.57 32.72 -6.84
N GLU A 14 9.24 33.34 -7.80
CA GLU A 14 10.34 32.75 -8.58
C GLU A 14 11.59 32.34 -7.79
N SER A 15 11.71 32.67 -6.51
CA SER A 15 12.97 32.56 -5.77
C SER A 15 13.09 31.37 -4.84
N SER A 16 12.07 30.53 -4.64
CA SER A 16 12.08 29.50 -3.60
C SER A 16 11.88 28.05 -4.06
N CYS A 17 11.73 27.76 -5.36
CA CYS A 17 11.56 26.37 -5.80
C CYS A 17 12.92 25.67 -5.98
N PRO A 18 13.26 24.66 -5.17
CA PRO A 18 14.53 23.94 -5.25
C PRO A 18 14.65 23.05 -6.50
N TYR A 19 13.59 22.94 -7.31
CA TYR A 19 13.55 22.07 -8.49
C TYR A 19 13.12 22.87 -9.75
N PRO A 20 14.06 23.47 -10.50
CA PRO A 20 13.73 24.29 -11.69
C PRO A 20 12.96 23.52 -12.78
N TYR A 21 13.17 22.21 -12.88
CA TYR A 21 12.45 21.35 -13.81
C TYR A 21 10.95 21.21 -13.47
N LEU A 22 10.61 21.15 -12.20
CA LEU A 22 9.21 21.05 -11.74
C LEU A 22 8.42 22.33 -12.07
N HIS A 23 9.06 23.47 -11.94
CA HIS A 23 8.49 24.78 -12.26
C HIS A 23 8.09 24.91 -13.73
N ASP A 24 8.94 24.44 -14.66
CA ASP A 24 8.66 24.43 -16.09
C ASP A 24 7.53 23.48 -16.49
N VAL A 25 7.47 22.31 -15.83
CA VAL A 25 6.39 21.33 -16.02
C VAL A 25 5.05 21.89 -15.54
N LEU A 26 5.03 22.56 -14.39
CA LEU A 26 3.82 23.18 -13.84
C LEU A 26 3.34 24.36 -14.70
N LYS A 27 4.25 25.21 -15.21
CA LYS A 27 3.92 26.27 -16.17
C LYS A 27 3.27 25.73 -17.46
N ARG A 28 3.80 24.62 -17.98
CA ARG A 28 3.24 23.96 -19.18
C ARG A 28 1.87 23.34 -18.91
N LEU A 29 1.67 22.70 -17.76
CA LEU A 29 0.39 22.11 -17.39
C LEU A 29 -0.71 23.15 -17.22
N VAL A 30 -0.43 24.29 -16.59
CA VAL A 30 -1.40 25.39 -16.39
C VAL A 30 -1.76 26.09 -17.72
N SER A 31 -0.90 26.01 -18.73
CA SER A 31 -1.14 26.61 -20.05
C SER A 31 -1.92 25.73 -21.04
N LEU A 32 -2.20 24.46 -20.69
CA LEU A 32 -2.97 23.55 -21.55
C LEU A 32 -4.47 23.93 -21.56
N PRO A 33 -5.11 24.06 -22.74
CA PRO A 33 -6.54 24.39 -22.85
C PRO A 33 -7.46 23.41 -22.13
N GLU A 34 -7.01 22.16 -21.96
CA GLU A 34 -7.74 21.10 -21.27
C GLU A 34 -7.82 21.32 -19.76
N PHE A 35 -6.88 22.05 -19.16
CA PHE A 35 -6.88 22.34 -17.73
C PHE A 35 -7.93 23.38 -17.32
N THR A 36 -8.34 24.24 -18.26
CA THR A 36 -9.43 25.19 -18.08
C THR A 36 -10.82 24.54 -18.24
N CYS A 37 -10.93 23.40 -18.95
CA CYS A 37 -12.18 22.72 -19.21
C CYS A 37 -12.60 21.71 -18.12
N MET A 38 -11.69 21.29 -17.22
CA MET A 38 -12.00 20.31 -16.17
C MET A 38 -12.85 20.89 -15.02
N ASN A 39 -13.02 22.21 -14.94
CA ASN A 39 -13.81 22.85 -13.87
C ASN A 39 -15.32 22.95 -14.17
N GLU A 40 -15.76 22.68 -15.39
CA GLU A 40 -17.19 22.83 -15.75
C GLU A 40 -17.98 21.51 -15.90
N LYS A 41 -17.33 20.35 -15.80
CA LYS A 41 -18.00 19.05 -15.96
C LYS A 41 -17.94 18.16 -14.73
N LYS A 42 -18.09 18.74 -13.52
CA LYS A 42 -18.56 17.94 -12.38
C LYS A 42 -20.09 17.91 -12.38
N LYS A 43 -20.68 17.57 -13.51
CA LYS A 43 -22.06 17.14 -13.58
C LYS A 43 -22.08 15.69 -13.11
N MET A 44 -22.67 15.47 -11.95
CA MET A 44 -22.96 14.17 -11.37
C MET A 44 -23.42 13.20 -12.45
N LEU A 45 -22.61 12.17 -12.71
CA LEU A 45 -23.15 10.95 -13.32
C LEU A 45 -24.21 10.42 -12.34
N PRO A 46 -25.41 10.08 -12.82
CA PRO A 46 -26.41 9.50 -11.95
C PRO A 46 -25.84 8.20 -11.38
N SER A 47 -25.90 8.07 -10.07
CA SER A 47 -25.65 6.81 -9.38
C SER A 47 -26.73 5.83 -9.83
N THR A 48 -26.48 5.13 -10.93
CA THR A 48 -27.21 3.90 -11.20
C THR A 48 -26.75 2.91 -10.14
N SER A 49 -27.57 2.75 -9.13
CA SER A 49 -27.51 1.64 -8.18
C SER A 49 -27.79 0.34 -8.92
N VAL A 50 -26.81 -0.17 -9.62
CA VAL A 50 -26.80 -1.57 -10.03
C VAL A 50 -26.25 -2.34 -8.84
N HIS A 51 -27.14 -2.70 -7.93
CA HIS A 51 -26.92 -3.77 -6.97
C HIS A 51 -26.96 -5.12 -7.71
N ASP A 52 -25.96 -5.35 -8.55
CA ASP A 52 -25.62 -6.69 -8.95
C ASP A 52 -24.68 -7.28 -7.89
N ASN A 53 -24.87 -8.55 -7.56
CA ASN A 53 -24.09 -9.39 -6.63
C ASN A 53 -22.58 -9.37 -6.97
N LYS A 54 -21.93 -8.23 -6.86
CA LYS A 54 -20.48 -8.10 -6.92
C LYS A 54 -19.95 -8.71 -5.63
N GLY A 55 -19.28 -9.87 -5.75
CA GLY A 55 -18.71 -10.56 -4.61
C GLY A 55 -17.77 -9.61 -3.82
N GLN A 56 -17.83 -9.70 -2.50
CA GLN A 56 -16.95 -8.93 -1.61
C GLN A 56 -15.47 -9.17 -1.97
N LEU A 57 -14.68 -8.10 -2.10
CA LEU A 57 -13.24 -8.21 -2.32
C LEU A 57 -12.58 -8.90 -1.12
N LYS A 58 -11.82 -9.95 -1.39
CA LYS A 58 -10.98 -10.65 -0.42
C LYS A 58 -9.53 -10.28 -0.66
N VAL A 59 -8.90 -9.62 0.30
CA VAL A 59 -7.47 -9.33 0.27
C VAL A 59 -6.73 -10.35 1.12
N ARG A 60 -5.81 -11.10 0.51
CA ARG A 60 -4.96 -12.06 1.21
C ARG A 60 -3.57 -11.45 1.39
N VAL A 61 -3.18 -11.26 2.64
CA VAL A 61 -1.87 -10.72 3.00
C VAL A 61 -1.00 -11.84 3.54
N PHE A 62 0.14 -12.07 2.89
CA PHE A 62 1.08 -13.14 3.25
C PHE A 62 2.37 -12.59 3.82
N SER A 63 2.92 -13.25 4.82
CA SER A 63 4.36 -13.21 5.10
C SER A 63 5.02 -14.52 4.68
N PHE A 64 6.21 -14.44 4.09
CA PHE A 64 6.92 -15.62 3.59
C PHE A 64 8.45 -15.52 3.65
N SER A 65 9.11 -16.69 3.54
CA SER A 65 10.55 -16.81 3.39
C SER A 65 10.94 -16.98 1.92
N TYR A 66 11.86 -16.12 1.42
CA TYR A 66 12.43 -16.32 0.07
C TYR A 66 13.16 -17.65 -0.08
N LYS A 67 13.70 -18.23 1.02
CA LYS A 67 14.33 -19.57 0.99
C LYS A 67 13.34 -20.68 0.63
N LYS A 68 12.04 -20.45 0.85
CA LYS A 68 10.96 -21.41 0.56
C LYS A 68 10.11 -21.02 -0.64
N GLY A 69 10.53 -19.99 -1.38
CA GLY A 69 9.86 -19.50 -2.57
C GLY A 69 8.67 -18.57 -2.27
N ILE A 70 8.22 -17.87 -3.30
CA ILE A 70 7.08 -16.96 -3.26
C ILE A 70 5.78 -17.77 -3.12
N PRO A 71 4.80 -17.32 -2.31
CA PRO A 71 3.49 -17.96 -2.24
C PRO A 71 2.78 -17.96 -3.60
N GLU A 72 2.18 -19.08 -3.96
CA GLU A 72 1.40 -19.21 -5.18
C GLU A 72 0.00 -18.63 -5.00
N ASP A 73 -0.48 -17.91 -6.02
CA ASP A 73 -1.87 -17.46 -6.06
C ASP A 73 -2.80 -18.57 -6.56
N LYS A 74 -3.59 -19.11 -5.65
CA LYS A 74 -4.59 -20.16 -5.95
C LYS A 74 -5.96 -19.62 -6.35
N SER A 75 -6.11 -18.30 -6.54
CA SER A 75 -7.39 -17.69 -6.92
C SER A 75 -7.73 -17.82 -8.39
N GLY A 76 -6.76 -18.19 -9.22
CA GLY A 76 -6.89 -18.18 -10.68
C GLY A 76 -6.62 -16.81 -11.32
N ASN A 77 -6.35 -15.75 -10.54
CA ASN A 77 -6.09 -14.41 -11.05
C ASN A 77 -4.62 -14.17 -11.43
N GLY A 78 -3.74 -15.13 -11.21
CA GLY A 78 -2.37 -15.12 -11.71
C GLY A 78 -1.38 -14.29 -10.88
N GLY A 79 -1.66 -13.99 -9.61
CA GLY A 79 -0.68 -13.36 -8.73
C GLY A 79 -1.20 -12.13 -7.98
N GLY A 80 -0.26 -11.24 -7.65
CA GLY A 80 -0.50 -10.04 -6.85
C GLY A 80 0.82 -9.35 -6.53
N TYR A 81 0.83 -8.54 -5.50
CA TYR A 81 2.03 -7.84 -5.08
C TYR A 81 2.99 -8.74 -4.31
N VAL A 82 4.27 -8.58 -4.60
CA VAL A 82 5.36 -9.18 -3.81
C VAL A 82 6.33 -8.09 -3.41
N PHE A 83 6.35 -7.76 -2.14
CA PHE A 83 7.24 -6.75 -1.55
C PHE A 83 8.43 -7.41 -0.87
N ASP A 84 9.63 -6.95 -1.17
CA ASP A 84 10.86 -7.43 -0.58
C ASP A 84 11.27 -6.58 0.61
N CYS A 85 11.13 -7.13 1.82
CA CYS A 85 11.51 -6.46 3.06
C CYS A 85 13.00 -6.59 3.42
N ARG A 86 13.85 -7.17 2.55
CA ARG A 86 15.26 -7.45 2.89
C ARG A 86 16.13 -6.21 2.95
N ALA A 87 15.71 -5.11 2.35
CA ALA A 87 16.45 -3.85 2.40
C ALA A 87 16.45 -3.20 3.79
N THR A 88 15.43 -3.44 4.62
CA THR A 88 15.32 -2.87 5.97
C THR A 88 16.16 -3.64 7.00
N HIS A 89 16.41 -3.03 8.15
CA HIS A 89 17.19 -3.62 9.24
C HIS A 89 16.73 -5.02 9.63
N ASN A 90 17.71 -5.89 9.93
CA ASN A 90 17.44 -7.32 10.15
C ASN A 90 17.65 -7.72 11.61
N PRO A 91 16.60 -7.84 12.43
CA PRO A 91 16.72 -8.29 13.82
C PRO A 91 17.30 -9.69 13.94
N GLY A 92 17.11 -10.56 12.95
CA GLY A 92 17.65 -11.92 12.97
C GLY A 92 19.18 -12.04 12.96
N ARG A 93 19.93 -10.92 12.84
CA ARG A 93 21.39 -10.89 13.03
C ARG A 93 21.79 -10.90 14.49
N TYR A 94 20.89 -10.58 15.41
CA TYR A 94 21.16 -10.39 16.83
C TYR A 94 20.53 -11.52 17.67
N GLU A 95 21.30 -12.08 18.59
CA GLU A 95 20.88 -13.23 19.41
C GLU A 95 19.55 -13.03 20.15
N PRO A 96 19.27 -11.85 20.76
CA PRO A 96 18.02 -11.65 21.50
C PRO A 96 16.76 -11.85 20.66
N TYR A 97 16.83 -11.61 19.34
CA TYR A 97 15.66 -11.62 18.47
C TYR A 97 15.50 -12.92 17.65
N LYS A 98 16.52 -13.80 17.63
CA LYS A 98 16.54 -14.98 16.74
C LYS A 98 15.35 -15.94 16.95
N LYS A 99 14.84 -16.03 18.18
CA LYS A 99 13.71 -16.91 18.54
C LYS A 99 12.36 -16.20 18.47
N LEU A 100 12.35 -14.89 18.36
CA LEU A 100 11.16 -14.05 18.30
C LEU A 100 10.68 -13.87 16.85
N THR A 101 9.51 -13.31 16.70
CA THR A 101 8.86 -13.02 15.40
C THR A 101 8.57 -11.54 15.25
N GLY A 102 8.11 -11.10 14.10
CA GLY A 102 7.65 -9.73 13.87
C GLY A 102 6.39 -9.33 14.64
N ARG A 103 5.79 -10.25 15.42
CA ARG A 103 4.66 -9.99 16.34
C ARG A 103 5.11 -9.69 17.77
N ASP A 104 6.35 -9.97 18.08
CA ASP A 104 6.87 -9.81 19.44
C ASP A 104 7.38 -8.39 19.68
N LYS A 105 6.94 -7.76 20.77
CA LYS A 105 7.23 -6.37 21.10
C LYS A 105 8.72 -5.98 20.95
N PRO A 106 9.70 -6.79 21.44
CA PRO A 106 11.11 -6.42 21.28
C PRO A 106 11.58 -6.35 19.82
N VAL A 107 10.98 -7.15 18.93
CA VAL A 107 11.27 -7.13 17.49
C VAL A 107 10.59 -5.93 16.83
N ILE A 108 9.36 -5.62 17.24
CA ILE A 108 8.63 -4.43 16.77
C ILE A 108 9.43 -3.17 17.11
N ASP A 109 9.82 -3.00 18.38
CA ASP A 109 10.61 -1.85 18.84
C ASP A 109 11.92 -1.71 18.06
N PHE A 110 12.64 -2.81 17.84
CA PHE A 110 13.86 -2.82 17.02
C PHE A 110 13.63 -2.38 15.59
N LEU A 111 12.53 -2.81 14.97
CA LEU A 111 12.22 -2.49 13.56
C LEU A 111 11.76 -1.04 13.40
N GLU A 112 11.16 -0.45 14.42
CA GLU A 112 10.65 0.92 14.41
C GLU A 112 11.72 1.96 14.78
N ASP A 113 12.79 1.56 15.47
CA ASP A 113 13.80 2.45 16.07
C ASP A 113 14.46 3.40 15.06
N ASP A 114 14.73 2.93 13.84
CA ASP A 114 15.36 3.75 12.78
C ASP A 114 14.38 4.29 11.72
N GLY A 115 13.14 3.90 11.79
CA GLY A 115 12.08 4.33 10.88
C GLY A 115 12.12 3.75 9.46
N GLU A 116 13.14 2.95 9.09
CA GLU A 116 13.26 2.38 7.72
C GLU A 116 12.04 1.56 7.32
N ILE A 117 11.56 0.69 8.22
CA ILE A 117 10.42 -0.20 7.93
C ILE A 117 9.10 0.57 7.90
N ILE A 118 9.02 1.67 8.66
CA ILE A 118 7.84 2.55 8.67
C ILE A 118 7.74 3.26 7.32
N GLY A 119 8.83 3.90 6.86
CA GLY A 119 8.87 4.54 5.55
C GLY A 119 8.60 3.57 4.40
N PHE A 120 9.10 2.33 4.50
CA PHE A 120 8.79 1.27 3.55
C PHE A 120 7.27 0.98 3.51
N LEU A 121 6.61 0.84 4.67
CA LEU A 121 5.17 0.58 4.75
C LEU A 121 4.33 1.74 4.23
N GLU A 122 4.72 2.99 4.45
CA GLU A 122 4.04 4.17 3.88
C GLU A 122 3.98 4.09 2.35
N HIS A 123 5.09 3.72 1.70
CA HIS A 123 5.12 3.52 0.25
C HIS A 123 4.24 2.34 -0.19
N VAL A 124 4.22 1.25 0.58
CA VAL A 124 3.34 0.10 0.32
C VAL A 124 1.87 0.51 0.40
N TYR A 125 1.47 1.27 1.42
CA TYR A 125 0.10 1.79 1.54
C TYR A 125 -0.26 2.66 0.34
N GLY A 126 0.64 3.56 -0.08
CA GLY A 126 0.44 4.41 -1.26
C GLY A 126 0.23 3.63 -2.57
N VAL A 127 0.77 2.40 -2.67
CA VAL A 127 0.56 1.52 -3.82
C VAL A 127 -0.70 0.67 -3.67
N VAL A 128 -0.94 0.08 -2.49
CA VAL A 128 -2.00 -0.92 -2.29
C VAL A 128 -3.38 -0.29 -2.16
N ASP A 129 -3.49 0.82 -1.44
CA ASP A 129 -4.77 1.48 -1.16
C ASP A 129 -5.55 1.86 -2.43
N PRO A 130 -4.96 2.57 -3.42
CA PRO A 130 -5.66 2.90 -4.66
C PRO A 130 -6.14 1.66 -5.43
N HIS A 131 -5.41 0.54 -5.31
CA HIS A 131 -5.80 -0.71 -5.96
C HIS A 131 -6.96 -1.40 -5.24
N VAL A 132 -6.98 -1.38 -3.90
CA VAL A 132 -8.12 -1.88 -3.13
C VAL A 132 -9.40 -1.11 -3.48
N GLU A 133 -9.33 0.22 -3.56
CA GLU A 133 -10.45 1.07 -3.98
C GLU A 133 -10.92 0.75 -5.40
N THR A 134 -9.98 0.67 -6.34
CA THR A 134 -10.27 0.34 -7.75
C THR A 134 -10.85 -1.06 -7.89
N PHE A 135 -10.29 -2.06 -7.21
CA PHE A 135 -10.77 -3.44 -7.27
C PHE A 135 -12.16 -3.56 -6.67
N SER A 136 -12.40 -2.93 -5.52
CA SER A 136 -13.72 -2.89 -4.89
C SER A 136 -14.77 -2.25 -5.81
N SER A 137 -14.46 -1.09 -6.40
CA SER A 137 -15.39 -0.38 -7.29
C SER A 137 -15.71 -1.14 -8.59
N ARG A 138 -14.72 -1.88 -9.11
CA ARG A 138 -14.87 -2.69 -10.34
C ARG A 138 -15.46 -4.09 -10.08
N GLY A 139 -15.70 -4.48 -8.83
CA GLY A 139 -16.25 -5.78 -8.45
C GLY A 139 -15.29 -6.95 -8.60
N PHE A 140 -13.97 -6.70 -8.48
CA PHE A 140 -13.00 -7.77 -8.32
C PHE A 140 -13.20 -8.46 -6.97
N THR A 141 -12.94 -9.77 -6.93
CA THR A 141 -13.21 -10.59 -5.74
C THR A 141 -11.96 -11.06 -5.02
N SER A 142 -10.77 -10.80 -5.57
CA SER A 142 -9.51 -11.27 -5.00
C SER A 142 -8.36 -10.32 -5.29
N LEU A 143 -7.56 -10.03 -4.26
CA LEU A 143 -6.27 -9.38 -4.33
C LEU A 143 -5.30 -10.13 -3.42
N MET A 144 -4.06 -10.32 -3.87
CA MET A 144 -3.00 -10.95 -3.09
C MET A 144 -1.87 -9.97 -2.86
N VAL A 145 -1.39 -9.86 -1.61
CA VAL A 145 -0.22 -9.05 -1.26
C VAL A 145 0.71 -9.90 -0.41
N SER A 146 1.98 -10.00 -0.79
CA SER A 146 2.93 -10.88 -0.14
C SER A 146 4.18 -10.12 0.28
N PHE A 147 4.60 -10.28 1.53
CA PHE A 147 5.83 -9.71 2.08
C PHE A 147 6.87 -10.80 2.28
N GLY A 148 8.05 -10.62 1.66
CA GLY A 148 9.15 -11.56 1.73
C GLY A 148 10.34 -11.02 2.52
N CYS A 149 10.90 -11.86 3.40
CA CYS A 149 12.23 -11.64 3.93
C CYS A 149 13.03 -12.94 3.89
N THR A 150 14.29 -12.94 4.32
CA THR A 150 15.17 -14.12 4.20
C THR A 150 14.57 -15.34 4.90
N GLY A 151 14.13 -15.19 6.14
CA GLY A 151 13.60 -16.29 6.99
C GLY A 151 12.08 -16.33 7.13
N GLY A 152 11.36 -15.31 6.66
CA GLY A 152 9.90 -15.24 6.83
C GLY A 152 9.44 -15.10 8.30
N GLN A 153 10.30 -14.54 9.18
CA GLN A 153 10.08 -14.58 10.63
C GLN A 153 9.89 -13.19 11.26
N HIS A 154 10.65 -12.17 10.84
CA HIS A 154 10.63 -10.85 11.48
C HIS A 154 9.99 -9.79 10.57
N ARG A 155 10.76 -9.20 9.65
CA ARG A 155 10.36 -8.07 8.79
C ARG A 155 9.10 -8.34 7.97
N SER A 156 9.03 -9.50 7.31
CA SER A 156 7.86 -9.88 6.51
C SER A 156 6.60 -10.10 7.37
N VAL A 157 6.76 -10.64 8.58
CA VAL A 157 5.65 -10.81 9.54
C VAL A 157 5.15 -9.44 10.00
N TYR A 158 6.05 -8.56 10.45
CA TYR A 158 5.73 -7.19 10.84
C TYR A 158 4.97 -6.44 9.73
N CYS A 159 5.51 -6.44 8.50
CA CYS A 159 4.87 -5.74 7.39
C CYS A 159 3.50 -6.31 7.04
N ALA A 160 3.33 -7.63 7.10
CA ALA A 160 2.06 -8.27 6.80
C ALA A 160 0.99 -7.95 7.86
N GLU A 161 1.35 -7.95 9.15
CA GLU A 161 0.48 -7.51 10.25
C GLU A 161 -0.01 -6.08 10.03
N HIS A 162 0.93 -5.15 9.82
CA HIS A 162 0.61 -3.74 9.67
C HIS A 162 -0.27 -3.45 8.46
N LEU A 163 0.01 -4.06 7.29
CA LEU A 163 -0.86 -3.89 6.14
C LEU A 163 -2.24 -4.51 6.36
N ALA A 164 -2.32 -5.69 6.97
CA ALA A 164 -3.59 -6.37 7.17
C ALA A 164 -4.51 -5.57 8.10
N HIS A 165 -3.99 -5.05 9.21
CA HIS A 165 -4.75 -4.18 10.11
C HIS A 165 -5.11 -2.85 9.44
N HIS A 166 -4.17 -2.19 8.76
CA HIS A 166 -4.45 -0.97 8.01
C HIS A 166 -5.62 -1.14 7.03
N LEU A 167 -5.65 -2.26 6.29
CA LEU A 167 -6.73 -2.51 5.32
C LEU A 167 -8.06 -2.85 6.00
N ALA A 168 -8.04 -3.59 7.11
CA ALA A 168 -9.25 -3.92 7.84
C ALA A 168 -9.89 -2.67 8.46
N ASP A 169 -9.08 -1.77 9.03
CA ASP A 169 -9.55 -0.54 9.64
C ASP A 169 -10.05 0.46 8.59
N LYS A 170 -9.32 0.61 7.49
CA LYS A 170 -9.63 1.59 6.45
C LYS A 170 -10.78 1.17 5.54
N TYR A 171 -10.92 -0.15 5.28
CA TYR A 171 -11.87 -0.69 4.31
C TYR A 171 -12.78 -1.77 4.93
N PRO A 172 -13.74 -1.41 5.80
CA PRO A 172 -14.57 -2.39 6.53
C PRO A 172 -15.47 -3.25 5.62
N HIS A 173 -15.61 -2.88 4.34
CA HIS A 173 -16.33 -3.66 3.32
C HIS A 173 -15.46 -4.71 2.63
N VAL A 174 -14.15 -4.73 2.89
CA VAL A 174 -13.18 -5.68 2.35
C VAL A 174 -12.93 -6.78 3.35
N ARG A 175 -12.85 -8.02 2.91
CA ARG A 175 -12.48 -9.13 3.77
C ARG A 175 -10.97 -9.34 3.74
N VAL A 176 -10.28 -9.06 4.83
CA VAL A 176 -8.84 -9.24 4.95
C VAL A 176 -8.52 -10.60 5.59
N ARG A 177 -7.60 -11.35 4.96
CA ARG A 177 -7.09 -12.62 5.46
C ARG A 177 -5.57 -12.53 5.57
N LEU A 178 -5.07 -12.57 6.80
CA LEU A 178 -3.65 -12.54 7.14
C LEU A 178 -3.10 -13.97 7.26
N ILE A 179 -1.97 -14.25 6.60
CA ILE A 179 -1.39 -15.59 6.55
C ILE A 179 0.13 -15.51 6.76
N HIS A 180 0.60 -15.97 7.90
CA HIS A 180 2.02 -16.15 8.18
C HIS A 180 2.44 -17.58 7.83
N ARG A 181 2.97 -17.76 6.62
CA ARG A 181 3.25 -19.08 6.08
C ARG A 181 4.22 -19.89 6.93
N GLU A 182 5.26 -19.24 7.44
CA GLU A 182 6.33 -19.95 8.17
C GLU A 182 5.92 -20.27 9.61
N GLN A 183 5.06 -19.47 10.22
CA GLN A 183 4.50 -19.66 11.56
C GLN A 183 3.25 -20.55 11.55
N LYS A 184 2.68 -20.83 10.37
CA LYS A 184 1.40 -21.55 10.19
C LYS A 184 0.23 -20.86 10.91
N ILE A 185 0.22 -19.54 10.90
CA ILE A 185 -0.84 -18.72 11.49
C ILE A 185 -1.70 -18.18 10.35
N GLU A 186 -3.01 -18.22 10.56
CA GLU A 186 -3.99 -17.65 9.66
C GLU A 186 -5.09 -16.98 10.48
N GLU A 187 -5.39 -15.71 10.13
CA GLU A 187 -6.38 -14.87 10.81
C GLU A 187 -7.28 -14.19 9.78
N ILE A 188 -8.53 -13.93 10.16
CA ILE A 188 -9.49 -13.14 9.39
C ILE A 188 -9.78 -11.90 10.21
N LEU A 189 -9.57 -10.74 9.61
CA LEU A 189 -9.77 -9.44 10.21
C LEU A 189 -11.03 -8.78 9.63
#